data_da1050097d133479e1d2f70fbeb3bc9e
#
_entry.id   da1050097d133479e1d2f70fbeb3bc9e
#
_cell.length_a   1.000
_cell.length_b   1.000
_cell.length_c   1.000
_cell.angle_alpha   90.00
_cell.angle_beta   90.00
_cell.angle_gamma   90.00
#
_symmetry.space_group_name_H-M   'P 1'
#
loop_
_entity.id
_entity.type
_entity.pdbx_description
1 polymer ?
#
loop_
_entity_poly.entity_id
_entity_poly.type
_entity_poly.pdbx_seq_one_letter_code
_entity_poly.pdbx_strand_id
1 'polypeptide(L)'
;EITDEPVDITIAEYIREAALKEAREELPHSIAVVVEEIIPREDRPVDKPLTDVRADIYVERDSQKAIVIGKKGARLREIGATSRPHIERLLDTPVFLDLHVKLAKDWQKDPKQLRRLGF
;
A
#
# COMPACT_ATOMS: atom_id res chain seq x y z
N GLU A 1 -2.25 18.97 14.97
CA GLU A 1 -2.86 17.93 15.78
C GLU A 1 -2.00 16.69 15.81
N ILE A 2 -1.83 16.12 16.99
CA ILE A 2 -1.03 14.92 17.16
C ILE A 2 -1.95 13.69 17.02
N THR A 3 -1.58 12.79 16.13
CA THR A 3 -2.26 11.52 16.01
C THR A 3 -1.43 10.43 16.68
N ASP A 4 -2.10 9.51 17.38
CA ASP A 4 -1.44 8.35 18.00
C ASP A 4 -1.28 7.19 17.02
N GLU A 5 -1.86 7.29 15.83
CA GLU A 5 -1.77 6.23 14.86
C GLU A 5 -0.38 6.14 14.26
N PRO A 6 0.24 4.94 14.23
CA PRO A 6 1.55 4.77 13.59
C PRO A 6 1.53 5.18 12.11
N VAL A 7 2.63 5.77 11.67
CA VAL A 7 2.77 6.29 10.31
C VAL A 7 2.56 5.20 9.26
N ASP A 8 3.12 4.01 9.49
CA ASP A 8 2.98 2.88 8.55
C ASP A 8 1.52 2.44 8.41
N ILE A 9 0.75 2.47 9.48
CA ILE A 9 -0.68 2.13 9.45
C ILE A 9 -1.44 3.17 8.61
N THR A 10 -1.15 4.44 8.80
CA THR A 10 -1.80 5.50 8.03
C THR A 10 -1.48 5.39 6.54
N ILE A 11 -0.23 5.12 6.19
CA ILE A 11 0.16 4.90 4.80
C ILE A 11 -0.58 3.70 4.21
N ALA A 12 -0.65 2.60 4.96
CA ALA A 12 -1.37 1.40 4.53
C ALA A 12 -2.84 1.71 4.25
N GLU A 13 -3.48 2.54 5.08
CA GLU A 13 -4.87 2.95 4.86
C GLU A 13 -5.04 3.77 3.59
N TYR A 14 -4.13 4.68 3.29
CA TYR A 14 -4.18 5.44 2.04
C TYR A 14 -4.13 4.52 0.83
N ILE A 15 -3.23 3.55 0.85
CA ILE A 15 -3.07 2.61 -0.26
C ILE A 15 -4.30 1.72 -0.38
N ARG A 16 -4.78 1.18 0.74
CA ARG A 16 -5.97 0.33 0.75
C ARG A 16 -7.19 1.06 0.21
N GLU A 17 -7.39 2.28 0.64
CA GLU A 17 -8.50 3.11 0.17
C GLU A 17 -8.41 3.36 -1.33
N ALA A 18 -7.21 3.66 -1.84
CA ALA A 18 -7.00 3.84 -3.27
C ALA A 18 -7.32 2.57 -4.06
N ALA A 19 -6.88 1.42 -3.55
CA ALA A 19 -7.16 0.13 -4.19
C ALA A 19 -8.66 -0.18 -4.22
N LEU A 20 -9.35 0.06 -3.13
CA LEU A 20 -10.79 -0.18 -3.05
C LEU A 20 -11.59 0.76 -3.95
N LYS A 21 -11.13 2.00 -4.09
CA LYS A 21 -11.77 2.96 -4.97
C LYS A 21 -11.72 2.51 -6.43
N GLU A 22 -10.58 1.93 -6.84
CA GLU A 22 -10.38 1.47 -8.21
C GLU A 22 -11.09 0.14 -8.50
N ALA A 23 -11.33 -0.68 -7.48
CA ALA A 23 -11.86 -2.03 -7.67
C ALA A 23 -12.99 -2.34 -6.69
N ARG A 24 -13.80 -1.35 -6.36
CA ARG A 24 -14.81 -1.45 -5.31
C ARG A 24 -15.77 -2.63 -5.47
N GLU A 25 -16.24 -2.89 -6.67
CA GLU A 25 -17.23 -3.93 -6.91
C GLU A 25 -16.60 -5.32 -6.93
N GLU A 26 -15.32 -5.42 -7.29
CA GLU A 26 -14.65 -6.70 -7.43
C GLU A 26 -13.93 -7.15 -6.15
N LEU A 27 -13.56 -6.20 -5.26
CA LEU A 27 -12.70 -6.51 -4.11
C LEU A 27 -13.15 -5.86 -2.80
N PRO A 28 -14.42 -5.86 -2.45
CA PRO A 28 -14.89 -4.99 -1.36
C PRO A 28 -14.26 -5.25 0.00
N HIS A 29 -13.81 -6.47 0.30
CA HIS A 29 -13.36 -6.80 1.66
C HIS A 29 -12.13 -7.68 1.73
N SER A 30 -11.53 -8.03 0.61
CA SER A 30 -10.51 -9.08 0.57
C SER A 30 -9.10 -8.57 0.32
N ILE A 31 -8.79 -7.35 0.76
CA ILE A 31 -7.43 -6.84 0.65
C ILE A 31 -6.92 -6.31 1.98
N ALA A 32 -5.63 -6.52 2.19
CA ALA A 32 -4.91 -5.96 3.33
C ALA A 32 -3.63 -5.34 2.79
N VAL A 33 -3.15 -4.28 3.42
CA VAL A 33 -1.93 -3.60 3.00
C VAL A 33 -0.96 -3.54 4.17
N VAL A 34 0.29 -3.92 3.91
CA VAL A 34 1.36 -3.85 4.90
C VAL A 34 2.50 -3.02 4.32
N VAL A 35 2.91 -1.99 5.05
CA VAL A 35 4.09 -1.19 4.69
C VAL A 35 5.32 -1.91 5.20
N GLU A 36 6.21 -2.28 4.26
CA GLU A 36 7.41 -3.03 4.59
C GLU A 36 8.60 -2.13 4.90
N GLU A 37 8.73 -1.01 4.19
CA GLU A 37 9.88 -0.12 4.36
C GLU A 37 9.48 1.34 4.18
N ILE A 38 10.07 2.20 4.99
CA ILE A 38 10.04 3.66 4.85
C ILE A 38 11.48 4.10 5.07
N ILE A 39 12.22 4.35 4.00
CA ILE A 39 13.67 4.60 4.09
C ILE A 39 14.04 5.86 3.32
N PRO A 40 14.44 6.94 4.02
CA PRO A 40 15.00 8.10 3.33
C PRO A 40 16.29 7.72 2.60
N ARG A 41 16.44 8.19 1.37
CA ARG A 41 17.66 7.94 0.61
C ARG A 41 18.77 8.86 1.09
N GLU A 42 19.94 8.28 1.39
CA GLU A 42 21.07 9.02 1.92
C GLU A 42 21.92 9.67 0.84
N ASP A 43 21.88 9.17 -0.38
CA ASP A 43 22.71 9.61 -1.50
C ASP A 43 22.11 10.76 -2.29
N ARG A 44 21.09 11.42 -1.74
CA ARG A 44 20.40 12.52 -2.42
C ARG A 44 20.93 13.87 -1.96
N PRO A 45 20.93 14.88 -2.87
CA PRO A 45 21.22 16.26 -2.46
C PRO A 45 20.22 16.73 -1.40
N VAL A 46 20.69 17.60 -0.50
CA VAL A 46 19.86 18.12 0.61
C VAL A 46 18.60 18.81 0.10
N ASP A 47 18.67 19.50 -1.04
CA ASP A 47 17.53 20.20 -1.63
C ASP A 47 16.62 19.31 -2.48
N LYS A 48 16.97 18.03 -2.64
CA LYS A 48 16.18 17.07 -3.44
C LYS A 48 16.04 15.75 -2.69
N PRO A 49 15.42 15.77 -1.51
CA PRO A 49 15.26 14.54 -0.74
C PRO A 49 14.29 13.60 -1.44
N LEU A 50 14.42 12.32 -1.13
CA LEU A 50 13.51 11.29 -1.63
C LEU A 50 13.46 10.16 -0.61
N THR A 51 12.26 9.69 -0.30
CA THR A 51 12.06 8.59 0.62
C THR A 51 11.44 7.42 -0.12
N ASP A 52 12.03 6.24 0.04
CA ASP A 52 11.46 5.01 -0.51
C ASP A 52 10.40 4.48 0.44
N VAL A 53 9.22 4.22 -0.09
CA VAL A 53 8.14 3.55 0.62
C VAL A 53 7.78 2.30 -0.15
N ARG A 54 7.92 1.15 0.48
CA ARG A 54 7.53 -0.12 -0.11
C ARG A 54 6.36 -0.71 0.67
N ALA A 55 5.33 -1.12 -0.05
CA ALA A 55 4.16 -1.72 0.55
C ALA A 55 3.69 -2.92 -0.26
N ASP A 56 3.16 -3.91 0.46
CA ASP A 56 2.59 -5.11 -0.13
C ASP A 56 1.08 -5.07 0.03
N ILE A 57 0.38 -5.33 -1.08
CA ILE A 57 -1.07 -5.46 -1.10
C ILE A 57 -1.38 -6.95 -1.14
N TYR A 58 -2.03 -7.46 -0.11
CA TYR A 58 -2.34 -8.88 0.00
C TYR A 58 -3.77 -9.14 -0.44
N VAL A 59 -3.93 -10.17 -1.27
CA VAL A 59 -5.22 -10.67 -1.73
C VAL A 59 -5.29 -12.17 -1.45
N GLU A 60 -6.50 -12.72 -1.42
CA GLU A 60 -6.71 -14.13 -1.12
C GLU A 60 -6.62 -15.05 -2.33
N ARG A 61 -6.88 -14.53 -3.53
CA ARG A 61 -7.02 -15.35 -4.75
C ARG A 61 -6.27 -14.75 -5.92
N ASP A 62 -5.82 -15.61 -6.82
CA ASP A 62 -5.13 -15.19 -8.04
C ASP A 62 -5.98 -14.25 -8.91
N SER A 63 -7.29 -14.50 -8.98
CA SER A 63 -8.20 -13.63 -9.72
C SER A 63 -8.22 -12.21 -9.16
N GLN A 64 -8.15 -12.07 -7.85
CA GLN A 64 -8.08 -10.76 -7.20
C GLN A 64 -6.75 -10.07 -7.45
N LYS A 65 -5.67 -10.84 -7.47
CA LYS A 65 -4.35 -10.29 -7.80
C LYS A 65 -4.36 -9.68 -9.21
N ALA A 66 -4.94 -10.40 -10.17
CA ALA A 66 -5.06 -9.90 -11.54
C ALA A 66 -5.87 -8.61 -11.60
N ILE A 67 -6.95 -8.51 -10.81
CA ILE A 67 -7.79 -7.31 -10.74
C ILE A 67 -7.01 -6.11 -10.20
N VAL A 68 -6.25 -6.29 -9.11
CA VAL A 68 -5.50 -5.19 -8.48
C VAL A 68 -4.38 -4.71 -9.40
N ILE A 69 -3.69 -5.61 -10.08
CA ILE A 69 -2.62 -5.25 -11.02
C ILE A 69 -3.20 -4.56 -12.25
N GLY A 70 -4.29 -5.11 -12.77
CA GLY A 70 -4.93 -4.60 -13.99
C GLY A 70 -4.15 -4.93 -15.25
N LYS A 71 -4.72 -4.55 -16.38
CA LYS A 71 -4.10 -4.81 -17.68
C LYS A 71 -2.78 -4.07 -17.79
N LYS A 72 -1.68 -4.82 -17.99
CA LYS A 72 -0.33 -4.27 -18.10
C LYS A 72 0.07 -3.41 -16.88
N GLY A 73 -0.48 -3.72 -15.71
CA GLY A 73 -0.17 -3.00 -14.49
C GLY A 73 -0.85 -1.64 -14.34
N ALA A 74 -1.81 -1.32 -15.20
CA ALA A 74 -2.43 0.01 -15.23
C ALA A 74 -3.15 0.36 -13.94
N ARG A 75 -3.87 -0.60 -13.36
CA ARG A 75 -4.62 -0.33 -12.13
C ARG A 75 -3.68 -0.12 -10.94
N LEU A 76 -2.61 -0.93 -10.86
CA LEU A 76 -1.63 -0.78 -9.79
C LEU A 76 -0.92 0.58 -9.88
N ARG A 77 -0.59 1.03 -11.08
CA ARG A 77 -0.02 2.37 -11.28
C ARG A 77 -0.98 3.46 -10.83
N GLU A 78 -2.27 3.29 -11.09
CA GLU A 78 -3.29 4.26 -10.68
C GLU A 78 -3.43 4.31 -9.16
N ILE A 79 -3.37 3.15 -8.51
CA ILE A 79 -3.38 3.06 -7.04
C ILE A 79 -2.21 3.85 -6.47
N GLY A 80 -1.03 3.67 -7.05
CA GLY A 80 0.17 4.41 -6.63
C GLY A 80 0.03 5.91 -6.86
N ALA A 81 -0.47 6.31 -8.02
CA ALA A 81 -0.64 7.72 -8.36
C ALA A 81 -1.66 8.41 -7.43
N THR A 82 -2.70 7.69 -7.03
CA THR A 82 -3.73 8.23 -6.13
C THR A 82 -3.24 8.35 -4.70
N SER A 83 -2.51 7.34 -4.21
CA SER A 83 -2.08 7.31 -2.80
C SER A 83 -0.82 8.13 -2.53
N ARG A 84 0.10 8.24 -3.50
CA ARG A 84 1.38 8.90 -3.29
C ARG A 84 1.29 10.34 -2.77
N PRO A 85 0.43 11.22 -3.30
CA PRO A 85 0.35 12.58 -2.78
C PRO A 85 -0.04 12.64 -1.30
N HIS A 86 -0.89 11.74 -0.85
CA HIS A 86 -1.28 11.66 0.56
C HIS A 86 -0.11 11.24 1.43
N ILE A 87 0.68 10.28 0.94
CA ILE A 87 1.86 9.79 1.66
C ILE A 87 2.91 10.89 1.72
N GLU A 88 3.12 11.61 0.62
CA GLU A 88 4.10 12.71 0.58
C GLU A 88 3.73 13.82 1.55
N ARG A 89 2.45 14.14 1.68
CA ARG A 89 2.00 15.13 2.66
C ARG A 89 2.23 14.65 4.09
N LEU A 90 1.95 13.39 4.35
CA LEU A 90 2.15 12.79 5.68
C LEU A 90 3.62 12.81 6.09
N LEU A 91 4.52 12.44 5.18
CA LEU A 91 5.95 12.34 5.46
C LEU A 91 6.70 13.65 5.22
N ASP A 92 6.06 14.63 4.63
CA ASP A 92 6.64 15.93 4.28
C ASP A 92 7.90 15.78 3.43
N THR A 93 7.86 14.89 2.44
CA THR A 93 8.97 14.63 1.52
C THR A 93 8.45 13.98 0.25
N PRO A 94 9.14 14.16 -0.89
CA PRO A 94 8.84 13.36 -2.07
C PRO A 94 9.06 11.87 -1.78
N VAL A 95 8.25 11.04 -2.41
CA VAL A 95 8.24 9.60 -2.16
C VAL A 95 8.34 8.83 -3.46
N PHE A 96 9.20 7.83 -3.48
CA PHE A 96 9.15 6.76 -4.47
C PHE A 96 8.33 5.62 -3.86
N LEU A 97 7.15 5.38 -4.42
CA LEU A 97 6.22 4.37 -3.89
C LEU A 97 6.33 3.09 -4.71
N ASP A 98 6.76 2.02 -4.06
CA ASP A 98 6.93 0.72 -4.67
C ASP A 98 5.86 -0.23 -4.12
N LEU A 99 4.91 -0.60 -4.96
CA LEU A 99 3.79 -1.46 -4.60
C LEU A 99 3.95 -2.85 -5.19
N HIS A 100 3.72 -3.87 -4.36
CA HIS A 100 3.72 -5.26 -4.79
C HIS A 100 2.39 -5.90 -4.40
N VAL A 101 1.87 -6.77 -5.25
CA VAL A 101 0.66 -7.52 -4.94
C VAL A 101 1.04 -8.96 -4.65
N LYS A 102 0.63 -9.46 -3.50
CA LYS A 102 0.98 -10.79 -3.01
C LYS A 102 -0.26 -11.59 -2.67
N LEU A 103 -0.15 -12.89 -2.85
CA LEU A 103 -1.21 -13.82 -2.53
C LEU A 103 -1.04 -14.34 -1.11
N ALA A 104 -2.12 -14.27 -0.32
CA ALA A 104 -2.16 -14.86 1.02
C ALA A 104 -3.49 -15.61 1.14
N LYS A 105 -3.50 -16.86 0.68
CA LYS A 105 -4.71 -17.68 0.63
C LYS A 105 -5.38 -17.81 1.99
N ASP A 106 -6.68 -17.55 2.01
CA ASP A 106 -7.51 -17.75 3.18
C ASP A 106 -6.99 -17.05 4.45
N TRP A 107 -6.31 -15.90 4.26
CA TRP A 107 -5.72 -15.20 5.39
C TRP A 107 -6.76 -14.79 6.45
N GLN A 108 -8.00 -14.56 6.06
CA GLN A 108 -9.07 -14.19 6.99
C GLN A 108 -9.42 -15.32 7.95
N LYS A 109 -9.08 -16.56 7.60
CA LYS A 109 -9.35 -17.75 8.42
C LYS A 109 -8.16 -18.17 9.25
N ASP A 110 -7.01 -17.53 9.09
CA ASP A 110 -5.76 -17.89 9.76
C ASP A 110 -5.38 -16.82 10.78
N PRO A 111 -5.45 -17.12 12.10
CA PRO A 111 -5.09 -16.14 13.12
C PRO A 111 -3.68 -15.60 13.01
N LYS A 112 -2.72 -16.42 12.54
CA LYS A 112 -1.34 -15.97 12.35
C LYS A 112 -1.25 -14.94 11.23
N GLN A 113 -1.95 -15.18 10.12
CA GLN A 113 -1.97 -14.25 8.99
C GLN A 113 -2.69 -12.97 9.37
N LEU A 114 -3.80 -13.05 10.10
CA LEU A 114 -4.53 -11.88 10.56
C LEU A 114 -3.61 -10.97 11.40
N ARG A 115 -2.86 -11.55 12.33
CA ARG A 115 -1.93 -10.78 13.15
C ARG A 115 -0.80 -10.18 12.33
N ARG A 116 -0.24 -10.96 11.40
CA ARG A 116 0.82 -10.49 10.51
C ARG A 116 0.37 -9.32 9.65
N LEU A 117 -0.91 -9.33 9.22
CA LEU A 117 -1.47 -8.30 8.35
C LEU A 117 -2.11 -7.14 9.13
N GLY A 118 -2.01 -7.14 10.44
CA GLY A 118 -2.49 -6.02 11.26
C GLY A 118 -3.94 -6.08 11.70
N PHE A 119 -4.52 -7.27 11.69
CA PHE A 119 -5.93 -7.45 12.11
C PHE A 119 -6.09 -8.15 13.45
#